data_bc0e8687436e6557f9da36cdc96064b3
#
_entry.id   bc0e8687436e6557f9da36cdc96064b3
#
_cell.length_a   1.000
_cell.length_b   1.000
_cell.length_c   1.000
_cell.angle_alpha   90.00
_cell.angle_beta   90.00
_cell.angle_gamma   90.00
#
_symmetry.space_group_name_H-M   'P 1'
#
loop_
_entity.id
_entity.type
_entity.pdbx_description
1 polymer ?
#
loop_
_entity_poly.entity_id
_entity_poly.type
_entity_poly.pdbx_seq_one_letter_code
_entity_poly.pdbx_strand_id
1 'polypeptide(L)'
;MLEQQLVNALSLGCVYALFALGFTLIFGVLGVINLSHGAVFMVGAYAAVQAMARFDLPLWAGLLFAFVFCGLLGLLIDFLVLRPLRARNAPHLIPMIATIGVAIILNNGVQGIFGAENVRFPAGVVSGESLDLAGIHLTALELGIILLSFVLMGVLMVALKRTQLGRALRAIAESPKAAYLLGINVEGLFFLTSFAAAALGGLAGVLIGLYSNAVFPLMGQPMLHKGIAVIILGGMGDIRGAMLGGLFLGFAEVLSVAYIGSTMRDAVAFGLLFLVLLVRPKGLFGSMQERKV
;
A
#
# COMPACT_ATOMS: atom_id res chain seq x y z
N MET A 1 -12.55 -19.25 -18.72
CA MET A 1 -13.11 -18.57 -17.53
C MET A 1 -12.17 -18.60 -16.31
N LEU A 2 -11.63 -19.75 -15.91
CA LEU A 2 -10.70 -19.82 -14.77
C LEU A 2 -9.42 -18.99 -15.02
N GLU A 3 -8.86 -19.09 -16.21
CA GLU A 3 -7.63 -18.40 -16.62
C GLU A 3 -7.77 -16.87 -16.52
N GLN A 4 -8.91 -16.32 -16.97
CA GLN A 4 -9.19 -14.88 -16.82
C GLN A 4 -9.29 -14.48 -15.35
N GLN A 5 -9.92 -15.30 -14.50
CA GLN A 5 -9.99 -15.02 -13.06
C GLN A 5 -8.61 -15.06 -12.40
N LEU A 6 -7.70 -15.91 -12.85
CA LEU A 6 -6.33 -15.93 -12.35
C LEU A 6 -5.56 -14.65 -12.71
N VAL A 7 -5.77 -14.10 -13.91
CA VAL A 7 -5.16 -12.82 -14.31
C VAL A 7 -5.72 -11.67 -13.48
N ASN A 8 -7.05 -11.60 -13.34
CA ASN A 8 -7.70 -10.58 -12.52
C ASN A 8 -7.24 -10.66 -11.06
N ALA A 9 -7.12 -11.90 -10.53
CA ALA A 9 -6.63 -12.15 -9.18
C ALA A 9 -5.17 -11.71 -8.99
N LEU A 10 -4.33 -11.97 -10.00
CA LEU A 10 -2.93 -11.54 -9.98
C LEU A 10 -2.83 -10.01 -10.02
N SER A 11 -3.58 -9.35 -10.90
CA SER A 11 -3.61 -7.89 -11.01
C SER A 11 -4.03 -7.24 -9.68
N LEU A 12 -5.14 -7.68 -9.11
CA LEU A 12 -5.65 -7.16 -7.86
C LEU A 12 -4.72 -7.48 -6.68
N GLY A 13 -4.22 -8.71 -6.62
CA GLY A 13 -3.27 -9.16 -5.60
C GLY A 13 -1.95 -8.41 -5.62
N CYS A 14 -1.44 -8.06 -6.81
CA CYS A 14 -0.26 -7.21 -6.97
C CYS A 14 -0.45 -5.81 -6.37
N VAL A 15 -1.62 -5.20 -6.57
CA VAL A 15 -1.91 -3.89 -5.98
C VAL A 15 -2.06 -3.99 -4.45
N TYR A 16 -2.71 -5.02 -3.94
CA TYR A 16 -2.79 -5.26 -2.50
C TYR A 16 -1.42 -5.48 -1.87
N ALA A 17 -0.55 -6.24 -2.54
CA ALA A 17 0.83 -6.44 -2.12
C ALA A 17 1.62 -5.11 -2.09
N LEU A 18 1.47 -4.27 -3.12
CA LEU A 18 2.15 -2.97 -3.19
C LEU A 18 1.71 -2.03 -2.06
N PHE A 19 0.40 -1.95 -1.80
CA PHE A 19 -0.16 -1.18 -0.68
C PHE A 19 0.35 -1.70 0.67
N ALA A 20 0.28 -3.02 0.86
CA ALA A 20 0.74 -3.66 2.09
C ALA A 20 2.25 -3.50 2.32
N LEU A 21 3.05 -3.43 1.25
CA LEU A 21 4.48 -3.15 1.34
C LEU A 21 4.76 -1.76 1.91
N GLY A 22 4.07 -0.73 1.41
CA GLY A 22 4.18 0.62 1.96
C GLY A 22 3.81 0.64 3.45
N PHE A 23 2.71 -0.04 3.80
CA PHE A 23 2.25 -0.15 5.19
C PHE A 23 3.26 -0.91 6.07
N THR A 24 3.81 -2.03 5.57
CA THR A 24 4.83 -2.85 6.25
C THR A 24 6.12 -2.09 6.47
N LEU A 25 6.54 -1.23 5.55
CA LEU A 25 7.73 -0.39 5.70
C LEU A 25 7.61 0.54 6.91
N ILE A 26 6.49 1.26 7.04
CA ILE A 26 6.27 2.14 8.19
C ILE A 26 6.24 1.32 9.47
N PHE A 27 5.46 0.27 9.52
CA PHE A 27 5.35 -0.56 10.71
C PHE A 27 6.67 -1.22 11.10
N GLY A 28 7.39 -1.79 10.13
CA GLY A 28 8.65 -2.49 10.36
C GLY A 28 9.79 -1.59 10.85
N VAL A 29 9.83 -0.32 10.41
CA VAL A 29 10.92 0.61 10.76
C VAL A 29 10.56 1.55 11.89
N LEU A 30 9.34 2.12 11.86
CA LEU A 30 8.90 3.08 12.89
C LEU A 30 8.19 2.42 14.06
N GLY A 31 7.75 1.16 13.94
CA GLY A 31 6.98 0.46 14.97
C GLY A 31 5.57 1.00 15.18
N VAL A 32 5.04 1.80 14.24
CA VAL A 32 3.74 2.48 14.35
C VAL A 32 2.81 2.05 13.23
N ILE A 33 1.56 1.76 13.59
CA ILE A 33 0.49 1.52 12.60
C ILE A 33 -0.01 2.90 12.13
N ASN A 34 0.28 3.23 10.86
CA ASN A 34 -0.14 4.49 10.25
C ASN A 34 -1.51 4.35 9.57
N LEU A 35 -2.58 4.73 10.26
CA LEU A 35 -3.94 4.62 9.74
C LEU A 35 -4.28 5.67 8.67
N SER A 36 -3.42 6.69 8.47
CA SER A 36 -3.59 7.62 7.33
C SER A 36 -3.15 7.03 5.99
N HIS A 37 -2.54 5.84 5.98
CA HIS A 37 -2.03 5.21 4.75
C HIS A 37 -3.14 4.97 3.71
N GLY A 38 -4.36 4.61 4.15
CA GLY A 38 -5.53 4.52 3.26
C GLY A 38 -5.93 5.87 2.65
N ALA A 39 -5.85 6.96 3.42
CA ALA A 39 -6.11 8.29 2.89
C ALA A 39 -5.03 8.73 1.89
N VAL A 40 -3.75 8.41 2.14
CA VAL A 40 -2.65 8.66 1.18
C VAL A 40 -2.87 7.89 -0.13
N PHE A 41 -3.33 6.64 -0.05
CA PHE A 41 -3.74 5.85 -1.22
C PHE A 41 -4.79 6.58 -2.06
N MET A 42 -5.85 7.09 -1.45
CA MET A 42 -6.89 7.86 -2.11
C MET A 42 -6.33 9.16 -2.72
N VAL A 43 -5.52 9.91 -1.96
CA VAL A 43 -4.88 11.13 -2.45
C VAL A 43 -4.02 10.87 -3.67
N GLY A 44 -3.30 9.74 -3.73
CA GLY A 44 -2.51 9.33 -4.89
C GLY A 44 -3.36 9.16 -6.16
N ALA A 45 -4.51 8.49 -6.04
CA ALA A 45 -5.44 8.34 -7.16
C ALA A 45 -5.95 9.70 -7.65
N TYR A 46 -6.39 10.57 -6.74
CA TYR A 46 -6.82 11.93 -7.10
C TYR A 46 -5.70 12.78 -7.73
N ALA A 47 -4.48 12.70 -7.18
CA ALA A 47 -3.32 13.42 -7.70
C ALA A 47 -3.04 13.02 -9.16
N ALA A 48 -3.05 11.72 -9.48
CA ALA A 48 -2.85 11.24 -10.83
C ALA A 48 -3.96 11.69 -11.78
N VAL A 49 -5.24 11.48 -11.41
CA VAL A 49 -6.38 11.89 -12.25
C VAL A 49 -6.35 13.38 -12.54
N GLN A 50 -6.11 14.22 -11.51
CA GLN A 50 -6.07 15.67 -11.67
C GLN A 50 -4.86 16.14 -12.50
N ALA A 51 -3.70 15.51 -12.32
CA ALA A 51 -2.52 15.80 -13.10
C ALA A 51 -2.74 15.49 -14.59
N MET A 52 -3.32 14.33 -14.88
CA MET A 52 -3.63 13.91 -16.26
C MET A 52 -4.73 14.77 -16.88
N ALA A 53 -5.80 15.09 -16.14
CA ALA A 53 -6.93 15.84 -16.66
C ALA A 53 -6.62 17.36 -16.87
N ARG A 54 -5.75 17.96 -16.03
CA ARG A 54 -5.45 19.40 -16.10
C ARG A 54 -4.24 19.75 -16.97
N PHE A 55 -3.26 18.83 -17.03
CA PHE A 55 -1.99 19.07 -17.71
C PHE A 55 -1.79 18.16 -18.93
N ASP A 56 -2.82 17.41 -19.35
CA ASP A 56 -2.79 16.42 -20.44
C ASP A 56 -1.57 15.48 -20.36
N LEU A 57 -1.21 15.10 -19.11
CA LEU A 57 -0.04 14.26 -18.89
C LEU A 57 -0.30 12.82 -19.35
N PRO A 58 0.69 12.16 -19.97
CA PRO A 58 0.61 10.74 -20.27
C PRO A 58 0.60 9.91 -18.96
N LEU A 59 0.11 8.67 -19.04
CA LEU A 59 -0.04 7.77 -17.90
C LEU A 59 1.22 7.67 -17.02
N TRP A 60 2.39 7.47 -17.63
CA TRP A 60 3.64 7.34 -16.89
C TRP A 60 4.01 8.61 -16.10
N ALA A 61 3.70 9.80 -16.64
CA ALA A 61 3.94 11.07 -15.95
C ALA A 61 2.93 11.29 -14.79
N GLY A 62 1.67 10.88 -14.97
CA GLY A 62 0.66 10.87 -13.91
C GLY A 62 1.05 9.93 -12.75
N LEU A 63 1.58 8.73 -13.05
CA LEU A 63 2.11 7.80 -12.07
C LEU A 63 3.31 8.39 -11.30
N LEU A 64 4.26 9.00 -12.01
CA LEU A 64 5.43 9.63 -11.39
C LEU A 64 5.01 10.83 -10.53
N PHE A 65 4.07 11.64 -11.00
CA PHE A 65 3.53 12.76 -10.23
C PHE A 65 2.89 12.27 -8.93
N ALA A 66 2.03 11.26 -8.98
CA ALA A 66 1.40 10.68 -7.80
C ALA A 66 2.45 10.08 -6.84
N PHE A 67 3.46 9.40 -7.35
CA PHE A 67 4.56 8.85 -6.56
C PHE A 67 5.29 9.93 -5.76
N VAL A 68 5.72 11.00 -6.44
CA VAL A 68 6.45 12.10 -5.80
C VAL A 68 5.54 12.87 -4.84
N PHE A 69 4.31 13.20 -5.27
CA PHE A 69 3.35 13.94 -4.46
C PHE A 69 2.99 13.20 -3.17
N CYS A 70 2.66 11.91 -3.26
CA CYS A 70 2.37 11.11 -2.07
C CYS A 70 3.61 10.88 -1.20
N GLY A 71 4.79 10.72 -1.80
CA GLY A 71 6.03 10.67 -1.06
C GLY A 71 6.27 11.94 -0.24
N LEU A 72 6.09 13.11 -0.83
CA LEU A 72 6.18 14.40 -0.13
C LEU A 72 5.09 14.55 0.95
N LEU A 73 3.88 14.09 0.67
CA LEU A 73 2.81 14.05 1.67
C LEU A 73 3.18 13.15 2.85
N GLY A 74 3.80 12.00 2.59
CA GLY A 74 4.32 11.11 3.64
C GLY A 74 5.40 11.77 4.50
N LEU A 75 6.32 12.53 3.87
CA LEU A 75 7.29 13.36 4.59
C LEU A 75 6.62 14.41 5.47
N LEU A 76 5.59 15.08 4.94
CA LEU A 76 4.84 16.09 5.67
C LEU A 76 4.13 15.48 6.90
N ILE A 77 3.49 14.33 6.73
CA ILE A 77 2.84 13.60 7.83
C ILE A 77 3.87 13.19 8.89
N ASP A 78 5.03 12.67 8.46
CA ASP A 78 6.08 12.32 9.41
C ASP A 78 6.59 13.54 10.16
N PHE A 79 6.89 14.61 9.45
CA PHE A 79 7.44 15.85 10.02
C PHE A 79 6.49 16.52 11.01
N LEU A 80 5.20 16.62 10.67
CA LEU A 80 4.20 17.34 11.48
C LEU A 80 3.62 16.48 12.60
N VAL A 81 3.52 15.17 12.41
CA VAL A 81 2.77 14.30 13.32
C VAL A 81 3.66 13.23 13.97
N LEU A 82 4.33 12.39 13.18
CA LEU A 82 5.04 11.24 13.74
C LEU A 82 6.33 11.65 14.46
N ARG A 83 7.12 12.55 13.88
CA ARG A 83 8.38 13.03 14.44
C ARG A 83 8.21 13.72 15.81
N PRO A 84 7.28 14.68 16.00
CA PRO A 84 7.06 15.30 17.31
C PRO A 84 6.61 14.29 18.38
N LEU A 85 5.80 13.31 18.00
CA LEU A 85 5.34 12.26 18.91
C LEU A 85 6.49 11.31 19.30
N ARG A 86 7.37 10.95 18.36
CA ARG A 86 8.58 10.18 18.65
C ARG A 86 9.53 10.93 19.59
N ALA A 87 9.74 12.23 19.35
CA ALA A 87 10.60 13.06 20.18
C ALA A 87 10.11 13.17 21.64
N ARG A 88 8.80 13.06 21.84
CA ARG A 88 8.16 13.06 23.18
C ARG A 88 8.06 11.67 23.80
N ASN A 89 8.61 10.62 23.17
CA ASN A 89 8.46 9.21 23.59
C ASN A 89 7.00 8.83 23.84
N ALA A 90 6.08 9.31 22.99
CA ALA A 90 4.65 9.04 23.13
C ALA A 90 4.36 7.53 23.05
N PRO A 91 3.46 6.99 23.89
CA PRO A 91 3.02 5.60 23.80
C PRO A 91 2.52 5.24 22.39
N HIS A 92 2.71 3.99 21.97
CA HIS A 92 2.40 3.52 20.60
C HIS A 92 0.98 3.79 20.11
N LEU A 93 0.00 3.93 21.01
CA LEU A 93 -1.38 4.24 20.67
C LEU A 93 -1.56 5.70 20.21
N ILE A 94 -0.77 6.65 20.73
CA ILE A 94 -0.93 8.07 20.40
C ILE A 94 -0.63 8.38 18.94
N PRO A 95 0.49 7.92 18.35
CA PRO A 95 0.73 8.08 16.92
C PRO A 95 -0.36 7.43 16.05
N MET A 96 -0.88 6.27 16.46
CA MET A 96 -1.98 5.60 15.75
C MET A 96 -3.24 6.47 15.71
N ILE A 97 -3.67 7.02 16.86
CA ILE A 97 -4.83 7.92 16.95
C ILE A 97 -4.57 9.21 16.16
N ALA A 98 -3.38 9.78 16.25
CA ALA A 98 -3.04 11.00 15.51
C ALA A 98 -3.14 10.78 13.99
N THR A 99 -2.73 9.60 13.49
CA THR A 99 -2.86 9.28 12.06
C THR A 99 -4.31 9.07 11.61
N ILE A 100 -5.25 8.70 12.50
CA ILE A 100 -6.69 8.75 12.20
C ILE A 100 -7.13 10.19 11.95
N GLY A 101 -6.69 11.14 12.80
CA GLY A 101 -6.97 12.56 12.57
C GLY A 101 -6.47 13.06 11.23
N VAL A 102 -5.26 12.66 10.83
CA VAL A 102 -4.71 12.95 9.49
C VAL A 102 -5.58 12.35 8.39
N ALA A 103 -6.02 11.10 8.54
CA ALA A 103 -6.90 10.45 7.56
C ALA A 103 -8.22 11.21 7.38
N ILE A 104 -8.82 11.66 8.50
CA ILE A 104 -10.06 12.45 8.48
C ILE A 104 -9.83 13.78 7.75
N ILE A 105 -8.73 14.49 8.03
CA ILE A 105 -8.39 15.75 7.36
C ILE A 105 -8.21 15.53 5.86
N LEU A 106 -7.48 14.50 5.44
CA LEU A 106 -7.25 14.21 4.03
C LEU A 106 -8.54 13.82 3.30
N ASN A 107 -9.35 12.93 3.90
CA ASN A 107 -10.62 12.49 3.29
C ASN A 107 -11.59 13.66 3.12
N ASN A 108 -11.81 14.45 4.17
CA ASN A 108 -12.71 15.62 4.11
C ASN A 108 -12.13 16.73 3.24
N GLY A 109 -10.82 16.94 3.26
CA GLY A 109 -10.15 17.91 2.39
C GLY A 109 -10.35 17.59 0.92
N VAL A 110 -10.13 16.33 0.52
CA VAL A 110 -10.36 15.88 -0.87
C VAL A 110 -11.83 15.98 -1.23
N GLN A 111 -12.73 15.56 -0.35
CA GLN A 111 -14.18 15.67 -0.58
C GLN A 111 -14.65 17.13 -0.68
N GLY A 112 -14.09 18.03 0.11
CA GLY A 112 -14.39 19.46 0.05
C GLY A 112 -13.91 20.15 -1.23
N ILE A 113 -12.79 19.67 -1.79
CA ILE A 113 -12.19 20.26 -3.02
C ILE A 113 -12.79 19.67 -4.28
N PHE A 114 -13.00 18.35 -4.34
CA PHE A 114 -13.38 17.61 -5.54
C PHE A 114 -14.83 17.09 -5.52
N GLY A 115 -15.53 17.24 -4.40
CA GLY A 115 -16.87 16.68 -4.21
C GLY A 115 -16.86 15.22 -3.78
N ALA A 116 -18.07 14.66 -3.62
CA ALA A 116 -18.26 13.27 -3.21
C ALA A 116 -18.46 12.30 -4.39
N GLU A 117 -18.49 12.81 -5.61
CA GLU A 117 -18.76 12.03 -6.82
C GLU A 117 -17.55 11.24 -7.26
N ASN A 118 -17.83 10.15 -8.02
CA ASN A 118 -16.77 9.35 -8.62
C ASN A 118 -16.13 10.10 -9.78
N VAL A 119 -14.82 10.28 -9.73
CA VAL A 119 -14.01 10.82 -10.81
C VAL A 119 -13.43 9.67 -11.63
N ARG A 120 -13.40 9.80 -12.95
CA ARG A 120 -12.84 8.81 -13.87
C ARG A 120 -11.54 9.30 -14.49
N PHE A 121 -10.69 8.37 -14.88
CA PHE A 121 -9.52 8.67 -15.68
C PHE A 121 -9.92 9.12 -17.10
N PRO A 122 -9.10 9.97 -17.76
CA PRO A 122 -9.35 10.37 -19.15
C PRO A 122 -9.50 9.15 -20.07
N ALA A 123 -10.46 9.20 -21.00
CA ALA A 123 -10.84 8.06 -21.83
C ALA A 123 -9.70 7.43 -22.65
N GLY A 124 -8.68 8.21 -23.05
CA GLY A 124 -7.52 7.71 -23.80
C GLY A 124 -6.53 6.88 -22.99
N VAL A 125 -6.65 6.85 -21.66
CA VAL A 125 -5.70 6.17 -20.77
C VAL A 125 -6.13 4.74 -20.45
N VAL A 126 -7.44 4.51 -20.38
CA VAL A 126 -8.05 3.23 -19.97
C VAL A 126 -8.40 2.36 -21.19
N SER A 127 -8.56 2.97 -22.36
CA SER A 127 -8.83 2.27 -23.63
C SER A 127 -7.53 1.75 -24.25
N GLY A 128 -7.03 0.61 -23.77
CA GLY A 128 -5.90 -0.10 -24.37
C GLY A 128 -6.36 -1.25 -25.25
N GLU A 129 -5.52 -1.61 -26.24
CA GLU A 129 -5.69 -2.82 -27.04
C GLU A 129 -5.73 -4.05 -26.12
N SER A 130 -6.72 -4.89 -26.27
CA SER A 130 -6.78 -6.19 -25.60
C SER A 130 -5.96 -7.19 -26.41
N LEU A 131 -4.98 -7.81 -25.78
CA LEU A 131 -4.23 -8.93 -26.34
C LEU A 131 -5.02 -10.22 -26.06
N ASP A 132 -5.57 -10.81 -27.10
CA ASP A 132 -6.21 -12.12 -27.02
C ASP A 132 -5.18 -13.23 -27.15
N LEU A 133 -4.73 -13.76 -26.03
CA LEU A 133 -3.83 -14.92 -25.98
C LEU A 133 -4.63 -16.16 -25.59
N ALA A 134 -4.92 -17.02 -26.54
CA ALA A 134 -5.55 -18.33 -26.33
C ALA A 134 -6.86 -18.30 -25.52
N GLY A 135 -7.70 -17.26 -25.71
CA GLY A 135 -8.98 -17.11 -24.98
C GLY A 135 -8.89 -16.34 -23.65
N ILE A 136 -7.72 -15.79 -23.36
CA ILE A 136 -7.51 -14.87 -22.22
C ILE A 136 -7.47 -13.44 -22.78
N HIS A 137 -8.40 -12.61 -22.34
CA HIS A 137 -8.40 -11.18 -22.68
C HIS A 137 -7.51 -10.42 -21.69
N LEU A 138 -6.26 -10.17 -22.08
CA LEU A 138 -5.32 -9.35 -21.32
C LEU A 138 -5.37 -7.92 -21.84
N THR A 139 -5.80 -6.99 -20.99
CA THR A 139 -5.67 -5.57 -21.32
C THR A 139 -4.24 -5.11 -21.11
N ALA A 140 -3.74 -4.21 -21.96
CA ALA A 140 -2.42 -3.60 -21.80
C ALA A 140 -2.28 -2.94 -20.40
N LEU A 141 -3.39 -2.44 -19.85
CA LEU A 141 -3.45 -1.86 -18.52
C LEU A 141 -3.21 -2.90 -17.41
N GLU A 142 -3.85 -4.07 -17.47
CA GLU A 142 -3.65 -5.15 -16.48
C GLU A 142 -2.20 -5.65 -16.51
N LEU A 143 -1.65 -5.83 -17.70
CA LEU A 143 -0.24 -6.19 -17.87
C LEU A 143 0.68 -5.12 -17.26
N GLY A 144 0.38 -3.85 -17.50
CA GLY A 144 1.11 -2.72 -16.92
C GLY A 144 1.04 -2.70 -15.39
N ILE A 145 -0.13 -2.95 -14.80
CA ILE A 145 -0.32 -3.04 -13.34
C ILE A 145 0.55 -4.17 -12.76
N ILE A 146 0.48 -5.37 -13.34
CA ILE A 146 1.23 -6.54 -12.88
C ILE A 146 2.73 -6.25 -12.98
N LEU A 147 3.21 -5.82 -14.16
CA LEU A 147 4.63 -5.58 -14.39
C LEU A 147 5.19 -4.50 -13.47
N LEU A 148 4.52 -3.34 -13.39
CA LEU A 148 4.93 -2.24 -12.52
C LEU A 148 4.98 -2.66 -11.05
N SER A 149 3.97 -3.38 -10.58
CA SER A 149 3.92 -3.87 -9.20
C SER A 149 5.08 -4.83 -8.92
N PHE A 150 5.34 -5.81 -9.78
CA PHE A 150 6.45 -6.73 -9.61
C PHE A 150 7.82 -6.03 -9.65
N VAL A 151 7.99 -5.06 -10.54
CA VAL A 151 9.23 -4.26 -10.61
C VAL A 151 9.43 -3.49 -9.30
N LEU A 152 8.41 -2.79 -8.81
CA LEU A 152 8.50 -2.03 -7.55
C LEU A 152 8.74 -2.95 -6.33
N MET A 153 8.04 -4.08 -6.27
CA MET A 153 8.27 -5.09 -5.23
C MET A 153 9.71 -5.64 -5.28
N GLY A 154 10.22 -5.95 -6.48
CA GLY A 154 11.58 -6.43 -6.69
C GLY A 154 12.63 -5.40 -6.30
N VAL A 155 12.47 -4.16 -6.76
CA VAL A 155 13.36 -3.03 -6.42
C VAL A 155 13.41 -2.83 -4.90
N LEU A 156 12.25 -2.80 -4.24
CA LEU A 156 12.18 -2.65 -2.79
C LEU A 156 12.86 -3.82 -2.07
N MET A 157 12.60 -5.05 -2.49
CA MET A 157 13.22 -6.24 -1.91
C MET A 157 14.75 -6.21 -2.04
N VAL A 158 15.27 -5.85 -3.22
CA VAL A 158 16.71 -5.72 -3.46
C VAL A 158 17.28 -4.58 -2.62
N ALA A 159 16.62 -3.41 -2.60
CA ALA A 159 17.02 -2.26 -1.79
C ALA A 159 17.16 -2.64 -0.31
N LEU A 160 16.17 -3.33 0.25
CA LEU A 160 16.17 -3.69 1.65
C LEU A 160 17.12 -4.84 2.00
N LYS A 161 17.35 -5.82 1.10
CA LYS A 161 18.21 -6.97 1.38
C LYS A 161 19.69 -6.76 1.04
N ARG A 162 19.96 -6.05 -0.06
CA ARG A 162 21.29 -5.99 -0.66
C ARG A 162 22.03 -4.67 -0.44
N THR A 163 21.34 -3.57 -0.10
CA THR A 163 21.96 -2.25 0.03
C THR A 163 22.38 -1.89 1.46
N GLN A 164 23.23 -0.87 1.59
CA GLN A 164 23.59 -0.30 2.89
C GLN A 164 22.37 0.33 3.59
N LEU A 165 21.48 0.97 2.82
CA LEU A 165 20.22 1.52 3.33
C LEU A 165 19.37 0.44 4.00
N GLY A 166 19.23 -0.72 3.37
CA GLY A 166 18.46 -1.82 3.94
C GLY A 166 19.08 -2.38 5.22
N ARG A 167 20.44 -2.42 5.32
CA ARG A 167 21.12 -2.79 6.56
C ARG A 167 20.85 -1.80 7.69
N ALA A 168 20.95 -0.50 7.37
CA ALA A 168 20.67 0.57 8.32
C ALA A 168 19.20 0.57 8.80
N LEU A 169 18.24 0.35 7.89
CA LEU A 169 16.82 0.25 8.25
C LEU A 169 16.55 -0.93 9.19
N ARG A 170 17.17 -2.10 8.96
CA ARG A 170 17.03 -3.24 9.87
C ARG A 170 17.68 -2.97 11.24
N ALA A 171 18.81 -2.29 11.28
CA ALA A 171 19.45 -1.88 12.55
C ALA A 171 18.53 -0.94 13.35
N ILE A 172 17.87 0.02 12.68
CA ILE A 172 16.90 0.92 13.31
C ILE A 172 15.67 0.15 13.80
N ALA A 173 15.18 -0.80 13.02
CA ALA A 173 14.03 -1.64 13.39
C ALA A 173 14.31 -2.46 14.65
N GLU A 174 15.55 -2.92 14.84
CA GLU A 174 15.99 -3.63 16.05
C GLU A 174 16.09 -2.69 17.25
N SER A 175 16.86 -1.61 17.12
CA SER A 175 17.04 -0.60 18.19
C SER A 175 17.47 0.75 17.60
N PRO A 176 16.56 1.75 17.53
CA PRO A 176 16.91 3.09 17.07
C PRO A 176 18.04 3.74 17.89
N LYS A 177 18.08 3.48 19.22
CA LYS A 177 19.11 4.00 20.10
C LYS A 177 20.49 3.41 19.78
N ALA A 178 20.57 2.09 19.61
CA ALA A 178 21.83 1.44 19.25
C ALA A 178 22.32 1.88 17.86
N ALA A 179 21.40 1.98 16.88
CA ALA A 179 21.72 2.47 15.55
C ALA A 179 22.29 3.91 15.58
N TYR A 180 21.70 4.79 16.39
CA TYR A 180 22.21 6.16 16.58
C TYR A 180 23.62 6.19 17.15
N LEU A 181 23.89 5.36 18.18
CA LEU A 181 25.24 5.26 18.79
C LEU A 181 26.31 4.74 17.81
N LEU A 182 25.90 3.97 16.81
CA LEU A 182 26.76 3.50 15.72
C LEU A 182 26.91 4.51 14.58
N GLY A 183 26.40 5.74 14.74
CA GLY A 183 26.52 6.83 13.77
C GLY A 183 25.52 6.78 12.61
N ILE A 184 24.47 5.95 12.71
CA ILE A 184 23.41 5.89 11.70
C ILE A 184 22.49 7.11 11.87
N ASN A 185 22.23 7.83 10.76
CA ASN A 185 21.25 8.92 10.75
C ASN A 185 19.82 8.38 10.81
N VAL A 186 19.33 8.14 12.02
CA VAL A 186 18.02 7.53 12.29
C VAL A 186 16.87 8.40 11.75
N GLU A 187 16.91 9.73 11.97
CA GLU A 187 15.87 10.64 11.51
C GLU A 187 15.78 10.70 9.98
N GLY A 188 16.92 10.78 9.30
CA GLY A 188 16.94 10.76 7.83
C GLY A 188 16.37 9.48 7.24
N LEU A 189 16.59 8.33 7.90
CA LEU A 189 16.04 7.05 7.47
C LEU A 189 14.55 6.91 7.79
N PHE A 190 14.06 7.49 8.87
CA PHE A 190 12.62 7.58 9.13
C PHE A 190 11.92 8.41 8.04
N PHE A 191 12.48 9.58 7.66
CA PHE A 191 11.96 10.37 6.56
C PHE A 191 11.94 9.59 5.23
N LEU A 192 13.05 8.94 4.89
CA LEU A 192 13.11 8.15 3.66
C LEU A 192 12.07 7.01 3.65
N THR A 193 11.88 6.36 4.79
CA THR A 193 10.87 5.30 4.95
C THR A 193 9.47 5.85 4.77
N SER A 194 9.16 6.99 5.39
CA SER A 194 7.85 7.64 5.28
C SER A 194 7.57 8.10 3.84
N PHE A 195 8.58 8.63 3.14
CA PHE A 195 8.49 8.94 1.72
C PHE A 195 8.18 7.71 0.87
N ALA A 196 9.01 6.68 0.97
CA ALA A 196 8.88 5.47 0.15
C ALA A 196 7.56 4.74 0.40
N ALA A 197 7.15 4.63 1.66
CA ALA A 197 5.91 3.99 2.03
C ALA A 197 4.68 4.73 1.49
N ALA A 198 4.63 6.05 1.67
CA ALA A 198 3.52 6.88 1.17
C ALA A 198 3.48 6.92 -0.37
N ALA A 199 4.64 6.96 -1.03
CA ALA A 199 4.75 6.89 -2.48
C ALA A 199 4.21 5.57 -3.03
N LEU A 200 4.55 4.43 -2.41
CA LEU A 200 4.01 3.11 -2.78
C LEU A 200 2.51 3.02 -2.53
N GLY A 201 2.03 3.54 -1.38
CA GLY A 201 0.60 3.61 -1.08
C GLY A 201 -0.17 4.44 -2.09
N GLY A 202 0.35 5.61 -2.45
CA GLY A 202 -0.25 6.48 -3.47
C GLY A 202 -0.29 5.84 -4.86
N LEU A 203 0.80 5.18 -5.30
CA LEU A 203 0.82 4.41 -6.54
C LEU A 203 -0.20 3.28 -6.54
N ALA A 204 -0.31 2.52 -5.45
CA ALA A 204 -1.34 1.48 -5.33
C ALA A 204 -2.75 2.08 -5.51
N GLY A 205 -2.98 3.30 -5.00
CA GLY A 205 -4.22 4.04 -5.21
C GLY A 205 -4.49 4.37 -6.69
N VAL A 206 -3.47 4.82 -7.42
CA VAL A 206 -3.59 5.06 -8.87
C VAL A 206 -3.93 3.76 -9.60
N LEU A 207 -3.22 2.67 -9.29
CA LEU A 207 -3.41 1.38 -9.98
C LEU A 207 -4.82 0.80 -9.74
N ILE A 208 -5.38 0.90 -8.53
CA ILE A 208 -6.78 0.51 -8.26
C ILE A 208 -7.75 1.45 -8.96
N GLY A 209 -7.49 2.75 -8.94
CA GLY A 209 -8.31 3.73 -9.63
C GLY A 209 -8.37 3.47 -11.14
N LEU A 210 -7.24 3.08 -11.76
CA LEU A 210 -7.17 2.67 -13.16
C LEU A 210 -7.90 1.34 -13.40
N TYR A 211 -7.68 0.35 -12.54
CA TYR A 211 -8.31 -0.97 -12.62
C TYR A 211 -9.84 -0.90 -12.56
N SER A 212 -10.39 -0.09 -11.63
CA SER A 212 -11.82 0.08 -11.45
C SER A 212 -12.42 1.21 -12.30
N ASN A 213 -11.58 2.02 -12.94
CA ASN A 213 -11.92 3.28 -13.61
C ASN A 213 -12.81 4.20 -12.74
N ALA A 214 -12.53 4.21 -11.45
CA ALA A 214 -13.29 4.98 -10.47
C ALA A 214 -12.40 5.43 -9.31
N VAL A 215 -12.44 6.73 -9.01
CA VAL A 215 -11.74 7.34 -7.88
C VAL A 215 -12.76 8.14 -7.06
N PHE A 216 -12.86 7.85 -5.78
CA PHE A 216 -13.80 8.50 -4.87
C PHE A 216 -13.18 8.72 -3.48
N PRO A 217 -13.67 9.71 -2.69
CA PRO A 217 -12.99 10.17 -1.48
C PRO A 217 -12.80 9.10 -0.39
N LEU A 218 -13.67 8.10 -0.33
CA LEU A 218 -13.61 7.07 0.70
C LEU A 218 -12.99 5.75 0.21
N MET A 219 -12.43 5.70 -1.00
CA MET A 219 -11.86 4.47 -1.58
C MET A 219 -10.69 3.88 -0.76
N GLY A 220 -10.04 4.71 0.05
CA GLY A 220 -8.93 4.30 0.91
C GLY A 220 -9.35 3.53 2.16
N GLN A 221 -10.61 3.64 2.62
CA GLN A 221 -11.07 2.95 3.83
C GLN A 221 -11.13 1.42 3.67
N PRO A 222 -11.80 0.86 2.66
CA PRO A 222 -11.78 -0.59 2.43
C PRO A 222 -10.35 -1.09 2.23
N MET A 223 -9.52 -0.32 1.52
CA MET A 223 -8.14 -0.69 1.24
C MET A 223 -7.28 -0.72 2.51
N LEU A 224 -7.52 0.19 3.45
CA LEU A 224 -6.84 0.19 4.74
C LEU A 224 -7.12 -1.11 5.53
N HIS A 225 -8.38 -1.55 5.60
CA HIS A 225 -8.74 -2.80 6.26
C HIS A 225 -8.07 -4.02 5.60
N LYS A 226 -8.08 -4.07 4.26
CA LYS A 226 -7.40 -5.13 3.50
C LYS A 226 -5.89 -5.10 3.70
N GLY A 227 -5.29 -3.91 3.72
CA GLY A 227 -3.87 -3.75 4.00
C GLY A 227 -3.47 -4.24 5.39
N ILE A 228 -4.26 -3.90 6.42
CA ILE A 228 -4.06 -4.42 7.77
C ILE A 228 -4.19 -5.95 7.79
N ALA A 229 -5.20 -6.49 7.12
CA ALA A 229 -5.39 -7.93 6.99
C ALA A 229 -4.17 -8.61 6.35
N VAL A 230 -3.65 -8.04 5.26
CA VAL A 230 -2.48 -8.55 4.54
C VAL A 230 -1.22 -8.55 5.40
N ILE A 231 -0.94 -7.46 6.13
CA ILE A 231 0.26 -7.42 6.99
C ILE A 231 0.19 -8.37 8.18
N ILE A 232 -1.01 -8.57 8.73
CA ILE A 232 -1.23 -9.54 9.81
C ILE A 232 -1.07 -10.96 9.27
N LEU A 233 -1.69 -11.27 8.14
CA LEU A 233 -1.58 -12.56 7.46
C LEU A 233 -0.15 -12.87 7.05
N GLY A 234 0.55 -11.89 6.49
CA GLY A 234 1.94 -12.03 6.07
C GLY A 234 2.92 -12.16 7.24
N GLY A 235 2.58 -11.59 8.38
CA GLY A 235 3.45 -11.38 9.54
C GLY A 235 3.92 -9.94 9.61
N MET A 236 3.52 -9.23 10.66
CA MET A 236 3.78 -7.81 10.83
C MET A 236 5.27 -7.47 10.73
N GLY A 237 5.63 -6.60 9.78
CA GLY A 237 7.01 -6.17 9.54
C GLY A 237 7.80 -7.04 8.56
N ASP A 238 7.28 -8.18 8.10
CA ASP A 238 7.95 -8.98 7.08
C ASP A 238 7.49 -8.60 5.67
N ILE A 239 8.44 -8.18 4.84
CA ILE A 239 8.20 -7.71 3.48
C ILE A 239 7.75 -8.85 2.55
N ARG A 240 8.32 -10.05 2.72
CA ARG A 240 7.94 -11.23 1.92
C ARG A 240 6.52 -11.65 2.28
N GLY A 241 6.21 -11.57 3.58
CA GLY A 241 4.88 -11.82 4.10
C GLY A 241 3.84 -10.88 3.53
N ALA A 242 4.14 -9.58 3.47
CA ALA A 242 3.25 -8.58 2.88
C ALA A 242 3.00 -8.83 1.38
N MET A 243 4.06 -9.17 0.61
CA MET A 243 3.92 -9.50 -0.82
C MET A 243 3.04 -10.73 -1.04
N LEU A 244 3.35 -11.82 -0.39
CA LEU A 244 2.61 -13.08 -0.55
C LEU A 244 1.20 -12.99 0.03
N GLY A 245 1.04 -12.29 1.16
CA GLY A 245 -0.26 -12.03 1.77
C GLY A 245 -1.17 -11.20 0.89
N GLY A 246 -0.63 -10.18 0.20
CA GLY A 246 -1.38 -9.37 -0.76
C GLY A 246 -1.84 -10.16 -1.97
N LEU A 247 -0.93 -10.96 -2.56
CA LEU A 247 -1.29 -11.87 -3.64
C LEU A 247 -2.37 -12.88 -3.19
N PHE A 248 -2.16 -13.53 -2.05
CA PHE A 248 -3.12 -14.50 -1.51
C PHE A 248 -4.50 -13.88 -1.30
N LEU A 249 -4.57 -12.68 -0.71
CA LEU A 249 -5.83 -11.98 -0.51
C LEU A 249 -6.53 -11.65 -1.84
N GLY A 250 -5.77 -11.20 -2.85
CA GLY A 250 -6.30 -10.93 -4.20
C GLY A 250 -6.87 -12.17 -4.85
N PHE A 251 -6.18 -13.30 -4.77
CA PHE A 251 -6.70 -14.58 -5.26
C PHE A 251 -7.95 -15.02 -4.51
N ALA A 252 -7.94 -14.98 -3.18
CA ALA A 252 -9.10 -15.34 -2.37
C ALA A 252 -10.32 -14.50 -2.72
N GLU A 253 -10.15 -13.19 -2.89
CA GLU A 253 -11.22 -12.25 -3.19
C GLU A 253 -11.81 -12.47 -4.59
N VAL A 254 -10.98 -12.57 -5.63
CA VAL A 254 -11.47 -12.74 -7.00
C VAL A 254 -12.12 -14.11 -7.19
N LEU A 255 -11.55 -15.17 -6.63
CA LEU A 255 -12.18 -16.50 -6.71
C LEU A 255 -13.49 -16.57 -5.92
N SER A 256 -13.56 -15.89 -4.77
CA SER A 256 -14.82 -15.76 -4.01
C SER A 256 -15.92 -15.09 -4.85
N VAL A 257 -15.59 -13.99 -5.52
CA VAL A 257 -16.56 -13.29 -6.39
C VAL A 257 -17.00 -14.18 -7.55
N ALA A 258 -16.07 -14.93 -8.16
CA ALA A 258 -16.35 -15.75 -9.32
C ALA A 258 -17.21 -16.99 -9.01
N TYR A 259 -17.03 -17.62 -7.84
CA TYR A 259 -17.67 -18.91 -7.52
C TYR A 259 -18.73 -18.85 -6.44
N ILE A 260 -18.68 -17.85 -5.54
CA ILE A 260 -19.64 -17.74 -4.43
C ILE A 260 -20.57 -16.54 -4.63
N GLY A 261 -20.03 -15.40 -5.06
CA GLY A 261 -20.78 -14.18 -5.32
C GLY A 261 -20.11 -12.94 -4.73
N SER A 262 -20.41 -11.78 -5.30
CA SER A 262 -19.81 -10.49 -4.94
C SER A 262 -20.13 -10.05 -3.50
N THR A 263 -21.28 -10.42 -2.97
CA THR A 263 -21.71 -10.08 -1.59
C THR A 263 -20.81 -10.74 -0.55
N MET A 264 -20.23 -11.91 -0.85
CA MET A 264 -19.37 -12.66 0.07
C MET A 264 -17.88 -12.31 -0.06
N ARG A 265 -17.55 -11.36 -0.90
CA ARG A 265 -16.18 -10.94 -1.21
C ARG A 265 -15.33 -10.70 0.05
N ASP A 266 -15.77 -9.78 0.90
CA ASP A 266 -15.04 -9.42 2.11
C ASP A 266 -15.16 -10.50 3.21
N ALA A 267 -16.32 -11.17 3.29
CA ALA A 267 -16.54 -12.24 4.26
C ALA A 267 -15.58 -13.42 4.03
N VAL A 268 -15.36 -13.84 2.79
CA VAL A 268 -14.41 -14.90 2.44
C VAL A 268 -12.97 -14.45 2.67
N ALA A 269 -12.63 -13.23 2.26
CA ALA A 269 -11.29 -12.69 2.44
C ALA A 269 -10.89 -12.61 3.92
N PHE A 270 -11.75 -12.04 4.77
CA PHE A 270 -11.50 -11.94 6.21
C PHE A 270 -11.71 -13.28 6.95
N GLY A 271 -12.61 -14.14 6.47
CA GLY A 271 -12.77 -15.49 6.99
C GLY A 271 -11.52 -16.36 6.78
N LEU A 272 -10.90 -16.29 5.60
CA LEU A 272 -9.62 -16.94 5.33
C LEU A 272 -8.49 -16.37 6.21
N LEU A 273 -8.45 -15.03 6.39
CA LEU A 273 -7.52 -14.40 7.31
C LEU A 273 -7.68 -15.00 8.72
N PHE A 274 -8.91 -15.06 9.23
CA PHE A 274 -9.20 -15.62 10.56
C PHE A 274 -8.73 -17.06 10.67
N LEU A 275 -9.03 -17.90 9.67
CA LEU A 275 -8.58 -19.30 9.66
C LEU A 275 -7.05 -19.44 9.66
N VAL A 276 -6.34 -18.61 8.87
CA VAL A 276 -4.87 -18.61 8.88
C VAL A 276 -4.32 -18.21 10.24
N LEU A 277 -4.90 -17.19 10.89
CA LEU A 277 -4.46 -16.75 12.21
C LEU A 277 -4.78 -17.76 13.31
N LEU A 278 -5.85 -18.54 13.18
CA LEU A 278 -6.18 -19.62 14.10
C LEU A 278 -5.10 -20.72 14.09
N VAL A 279 -4.59 -21.04 12.90
CA VAL A 279 -3.54 -22.07 12.70
C VAL A 279 -2.14 -21.51 12.94
N ARG A 280 -1.90 -20.26 12.51
CA ARG A 280 -0.61 -19.56 12.61
C ARG A 280 -0.80 -18.13 13.15
N PRO A 281 -0.91 -17.96 14.49
CA PRO A 281 -1.20 -16.65 15.10
C PRO A 281 -0.13 -15.59 14.86
N LYS A 282 1.04 -15.96 14.34
CA LYS A 282 2.13 -15.04 13.98
C LYS A 282 2.11 -14.61 12.52
N GLY A 283 1.13 -15.07 11.75
CA GLY A 283 1.11 -14.94 10.29
C GLY A 283 2.03 -15.96 9.59
N LEU A 284 2.08 -15.87 8.25
CA LEU A 284 2.81 -16.86 7.43
C LEU A 284 4.34 -16.80 7.64
N PHE A 285 4.90 -15.60 7.83
CA PHE A 285 6.34 -15.34 7.93
C PHE A 285 6.76 -14.60 9.21
N GLY A 286 5.83 -14.41 10.17
CA GLY A 286 6.13 -13.72 11.42
C GLY A 286 7.20 -14.46 12.23
N SER A 287 8.32 -13.78 12.51
CA SER A 287 9.34 -14.26 13.46
C SER A 287 8.96 -13.85 14.89
N MET A 288 9.23 -14.72 15.87
CA MET A 288 9.24 -14.26 17.25
C MET A 288 10.47 -13.37 17.45
N GLN A 289 10.30 -12.07 17.46
CA GLN A 289 11.21 -11.26 18.28
C GLN A 289 10.76 -11.43 19.73
N GLU A 290 11.40 -12.31 20.46
CA GLU A 290 11.35 -12.26 21.91
C GLU A 290 11.92 -10.90 22.31
N ARG A 291 11.07 -9.96 22.71
CA ARG A 291 11.52 -8.82 23.50
C ARG A 291 12.12 -9.41 24.78
N LYS A 292 13.44 -9.57 24.78
CA LYS A 292 14.17 -9.72 26.04
C LYS A 292 13.91 -8.43 26.82
N VAL A 293 13.18 -8.60 27.92
CA VAL A 293 12.90 -7.59 28.93
C VAL A 293 14.22 -7.15 29.56
#